data_9026c57274c7e1ba8e848b93045e1f39
#
_entry.id   9026c57274c7e1ba8e848b93045e1f39
#
_cell.length_a   1.000
_cell.length_b   1.000
_cell.length_c   1.000
_cell.angle_alpha   90.00
_cell.angle_beta   90.00
_cell.angle_gamma   90.00
#
_symmetry.space_group_name_H-M   'P 1'
#
loop_
_entity.id
_entity.type
_entity.pdbx_description
1 polymer ?
#
loop_
_entity_poly.entity_id
_entity_poly.type
_entity_poly.pdbx_seq_one_letter_code
_entity_poly.pdbx_strand_id
1 'polypeptide(L)'
;MIVQQGAKCARAGWQRAASGRRSPSFAAAAAASAPVRVLAFTPLAGRRGLTVRAEAEGNGNGSTAGADGGFDYDLFCIGAGSGGVRASRVAAGTYGAKVGICEMPYNPIASDEAGGAGGTCVLRGCVPKKLFVYASEYREAFSDAEGFGWQLGGQPALDWPTFLGKKNAELQRLNGIYMNLLKNSGVEYIEGRGKLVDAHTVDVGGRRVTARNILIATGARAFVPSFEGHEHCIISDNALEVPEVPKQIVILGGGYIAVEFAGIFAGLGSEVHLVYRADLPLRGFDEEVRKFAAEQYEQNGIHLHPLTTPQQLEKLPDGRLKFTAAKRSGSQSSEEETFAIECDHVLAATGRRPNVHNLGLEELGVKMTKRGAIDVDDFSRTSVPSVWAIGDVTDRMALTPVALMEAMALTRTLFGEEPTKPDHANVPTAVFSHPQIGTVGMSEEQALEAYGNIDVYTSSFRPMRNTISGNPGKTFMKLIVASDSDVVVGCHMVGPDSAEIMQGMGVAVKMGVTKRQLDSTIGIHPSAAEEFVTMRSPTRQLRKEEAKVAA
;
A
#
# COMPACT_ATOMS: atom_id res chain seq x y z
N MET A 1 29.83 -15.35 -4.87
CA MET A 1 30.62 -16.54 -4.57
C MET A 1 31.87 -16.54 -5.44
N ILE A 2 32.89 -15.76 -5.09
CA ILE A 2 34.30 -15.89 -5.51
C ILE A 2 35.08 -15.04 -4.51
N VAL A 3 35.59 -15.60 -3.45
CA VAL A 3 36.85 -15.29 -2.74
C VAL A 3 37.09 -16.41 -1.73
N GLN A 4 37.81 -17.42 -2.18
CA GLN A 4 38.64 -18.24 -1.34
C GLN A 4 39.69 -18.91 -2.24
N GLN A 5 40.87 -18.28 -2.32
CA GLN A 5 42.17 -18.97 -2.43
C GLN A 5 43.26 -17.91 -2.57
N GLY A 6 44.27 -17.97 -1.69
CA GLY A 6 45.55 -17.33 -1.92
C GLY A 6 46.09 -16.47 -0.77
N ALA A 7 46.34 -17.06 0.37
CA ALA A 7 47.27 -16.49 1.35
C ALA A 7 48.54 -17.28 1.38
N LYS A 8 49.65 -16.72 0.88
CA LYS A 8 51.02 -16.93 1.41
C LYS A 8 52.03 -16.09 0.63
N CYS A 9 53.01 -15.51 1.41
CA CYS A 9 54.22 -14.75 1.02
C CYS A 9 54.00 -13.23 0.83
N ALA A 10 54.74 -12.31 1.40
CA ALA A 10 55.95 -12.31 2.20
C ALA A 10 56.08 -10.95 2.91
N ARG A 11 56.58 -10.94 4.14
CA ARG A 11 57.04 -9.73 4.83
C ARG A 11 58.33 -9.24 4.20
N ALA A 12 58.39 -7.97 3.78
CA ALA A 12 59.66 -7.24 3.70
C ALA A 12 59.37 -5.76 3.97
N GLY A 13 60.13 -5.20 4.90
CA GLY A 13 59.91 -3.89 5.44
C GLY A 13 60.35 -2.75 4.52
N TRP A 14 59.81 -1.59 4.76
CA TRP A 14 60.34 -0.32 4.28
C TRP A 14 60.51 0.64 5.45
N GLN A 15 61.78 0.91 5.77
CA GLN A 15 62.23 2.01 6.61
C GLN A 15 62.22 3.32 5.85
N ARG A 16 62.04 4.38 6.60
CA ARG A 16 62.05 5.81 6.31
C ARG A 16 63.16 6.30 5.36
N ALA A 17 62.84 7.21 4.47
CA ALA A 17 63.72 8.34 4.13
C ALA A 17 62.86 9.55 3.79
N ALA A 18 63.03 10.61 4.59
CA ALA A 18 62.56 11.95 4.29
C ALA A 18 63.60 12.69 3.44
N SER A 19 63.21 13.28 2.32
CA SER A 19 63.91 14.46 1.77
C SER A 19 63.03 15.12 0.70
N GLY A 20 62.84 16.40 0.83
CA GLY A 20 62.00 17.22 -0.02
C GLY A 20 62.56 17.45 -1.43
N ARG A 21 61.69 17.75 -2.35
CA ARG A 21 61.92 18.70 -3.48
C ARG A 21 60.58 19.01 -4.20
N ARG A 22 60.36 20.28 -4.33
CA ARG A 22 59.65 21.14 -5.31
C ARG A 22 58.79 20.48 -6.39
N SER A 23 57.57 21.00 -6.52
CA SER A 23 56.60 20.84 -7.59
C SER A 23 57.14 21.29 -8.98
N PRO A 24 56.74 20.62 -10.06
CA PRO A 24 56.65 21.23 -11.37
C PRO A 24 55.19 21.45 -11.78
N SER A 25 55.00 22.64 -12.36
CA SER A 25 53.77 23.10 -13.04
C SER A 25 53.37 22.16 -14.18
N PHE A 26 52.10 21.80 -14.25
CA PHE A 26 51.54 21.16 -15.44
C PHE A 26 51.09 22.23 -16.45
N ALA A 27 51.81 22.24 -17.57
CA ALA A 27 51.41 22.92 -18.78
C ALA A 27 50.34 22.10 -19.50
N ALA A 28 49.29 22.78 -19.95
CA ALA A 28 48.16 22.20 -20.70
C ALA A 28 48.65 21.68 -22.07
N ALA A 29 48.39 20.40 -22.33
CA ALA A 29 48.40 19.83 -23.67
C ALA A 29 46.94 19.68 -24.14
N ALA A 30 46.55 20.50 -25.11
CA ALA A 30 45.30 20.39 -25.81
C ALA A 30 45.34 19.14 -26.74
N ALA A 31 44.61 18.11 -26.42
CA ALA A 31 44.33 17.02 -27.35
C ALA A 31 42.98 17.25 -28.02
N ALA A 32 43.00 17.27 -29.34
CA ALA A 32 41.87 17.47 -30.21
C ALA A 32 40.84 16.36 -30.01
N SER A 33 39.64 16.73 -29.60
CA SER A 33 38.45 15.83 -29.53
C SER A 33 37.82 15.72 -30.92
N ALA A 34 37.74 14.49 -31.43
CA ALA A 34 36.90 14.15 -32.59
C ALA A 34 35.42 14.33 -32.24
N PRO A 35 34.56 14.77 -33.18
CA PRO A 35 33.16 15.02 -32.87
C PRO A 35 32.40 13.71 -32.67
N VAL A 36 31.76 13.60 -31.50
CA VAL A 36 30.75 12.58 -31.23
C VAL A 36 29.55 12.84 -32.15
N ARG A 37 29.27 11.92 -33.06
CA ARG A 37 28.02 11.91 -33.83
C ARG A 37 26.85 11.69 -32.87
N VAL A 38 26.13 12.76 -32.57
CA VAL A 38 24.78 12.67 -32.00
C VAL A 38 23.87 12.17 -33.09
N LEU A 39 23.36 10.96 -32.95
CA LEU A 39 22.26 10.46 -33.76
C LEU A 39 21.01 11.30 -33.43
N ALA A 40 20.70 12.23 -34.35
CA ALA A 40 19.45 12.97 -34.29
C ALA A 40 18.28 11.99 -34.50
N PHE A 41 17.44 11.88 -33.50
CA PHE A 41 16.13 11.27 -33.65
C PHE A 41 15.31 12.14 -34.60
N THR A 42 14.99 11.61 -35.76
CA THR A 42 14.04 12.20 -36.70
C THR A 42 12.63 11.99 -36.14
N PRO A 43 11.83 13.05 -35.92
CA PRO A 43 10.43 12.85 -35.53
C PRO A 43 9.67 12.31 -36.74
N LEU A 44 8.93 11.22 -36.54
CA LEU A 44 7.92 10.73 -37.49
C LEU A 44 6.88 11.85 -37.68
N ALA A 45 6.93 12.51 -38.81
CA ALA A 45 5.90 13.42 -39.27
C ALA A 45 4.65 12.63 -39.67
N GLY A 46 3.51 13.03 -39.13
CA GLY A 46 2.22 12.64 -39.68
C GLY A 46 1.13 12.29 -38.70
N ARG A 47 0.65 13.23 -37.92
CA ARG A 47 -0.79 13.32 -37.61
C ARG A 47 -1.19 14.79 -37.56
N ARG A 48 -2.13 15.11 -38.43
CA ARG A 48 -2.70 16.44 -38.66
C ARG A 48 -3.25 17.00 -37.34
N GLY A 49 -2.81 18.22 -37.02
CA GLY A 49 -3.37 19.00 -35.93
C GLY A 49 -4.82 19.38 -36.25
N LEU A 50 -5.73 19.09 -35.34
CA LEU A 50 -7.03 19.73 -35.26
C LEU A 50 -6.84 21.07 -34.55
N THR A 51 -6.78 22.12 -35.37
CA THR A 51 -6.94 23.52 -34.92
C THR A 51 -8.43 23.75 -34.74
N VAL A 52 -8.88 23.89 -33.50
CA VAL A 52 -10.22 24.42 -33.22
C VAL A 52 -10.15 25.92 -33.35
N ARG A 53 -10.65 26.48 -34.45
CA ARG A 53 -11.06 27.88 -34.57
C ARG A 53 -12.44 28.04 -33.98
N ALA A 54 -12.56 28.92 -33.00
CA ALA A 54 -13.82 29.45 -32.57
C ALA A 54 -14.27 30.51 -33.59
N GLU A 55 -15.28 30.24 -34.36
CA GLU A 55 -16.07 31.25 -35.06
C GLU A 55 -17.52 31.12 -34.54
N ALA A 56 -17.96 32.20 -33.91
CA ALA A 56 -19.36 32.39 -33.60
C ALA A 56 -20.07 32.92 -34.84
N GLU A 57 -21.09 32.20 -35.33
CA GLU A 57 -22.24 32.79 -35.99
C GLU A 57 -23.43 31.81 -35.95
N GLY A 58 -24.60 32.36 -35.61
CA GLY A 58 -25.83 31.64 -35.34
C GLY A 58 -26.58 31.16 -36.59
N ASN A 59 -27.37 30.18 -36.42
CA ASN A 59 -28.81 30.08 -36.73
C ASN A 59 -29.28 28.63 -36.81
N GLY A 60 -30.34 28.37 -36.07
CA GLY A 60 -31.51 27.65 -36.62
C GLY A 60 -31.56 26.13 -36.46
N ASN A 61 -32.34 25.69 -35.49
CA ASN A 61 -33.25 24.55 -35.53
C ASN A 61 -32.74 23.12 -35.72
N GLY A 62 -32.91 22.35 -34.68
CA GLY A 62 -32.89 20.91 -34.71
C GLY A 62 -32.90 20.32 -33.29
N SER A 63 -33.94 20.60 -32.51
CA SER A 63 -34.16 19.97 -31.21
C SER A 63 -34.50 18.50 -31.39
N THR A 64 -33.64 17.61 -30.94
CA THR A 64 -34.08 16.33 -30.38
C THR A 64 -33.94 16.43 -28.87
N ALA A 65 -34.91 17.02 -28.23
CA ALA A 65 -35.12 16.93 -26.81
C ALA A 65 -35.46 15.48 -26.47
N GLY A 66 -34.46 14.67 -26.09
CA GLY A 66 -34.64 13.47 -25.30
C GLY A 66 -35.22 13.93 -23.96
N ALA A 67 -36.25 13.25 -23.48
CA ALA A 67 -36.93 13.52 -22.22
C ALA A 67 -35.91 13.43 -21.05
N ASP A 68 -35.29 14.52 -20.71
CA ASP A 68 -34.45 14.69 -19.53
C ASP A 68 -35.36 14.93 -18.34
N GLY A 69 -35.65 13.87 -17.59
CA GLY A 69 -36.18 14.02 -16.25
C GLY A 69 -35.17 14.81 -15.44
N GLY A 70 -35.51 16.07 -15.11
CA GLY A 70 -34.59 17.07 -14.55
C GLY A 70 -33.98 16.70 -13.22
N PHE A 71 -32.94 15.87 -13.26
CA PHE A 71 -32.09 15.60 -12.10
C PHE A 71 -31.16 16.79 -11.79
N ASP A 72 -30.84 16.98 -10.50
CA ASP A 72 -29.90 18.01 -10.07
C ASP A 72 -28.48 17.71 -10.60
N TYR A 73 -28.11 16.40 -10.72
CA TYR A 73 -26.80 15.94 -11.16
C TYR A 73 -26.88 14.75 -12.13
N ASP A 74 -25.88 14.62 -13.01
CA ASP A 74 -25.66 13.41 -13.81
C ASP A 74 -25.03 12.30 -12.96
N LEU A 75 -24.16 12.69 -11.99
CA LEU A 75 -23.53 11.82 -11.00
C LEU A 75 -23.51 12.49 -9.64
N PHE A 76 -23.99 11.79 -8.62
CA PHE A 76 -23.81 12.20 -7.22
C PHE A 76 -23.00 11.15 -6.47
N CYS A 77 -21.91 11.59 -5.83
CA CYS A 77 -20.98 10.72 -5.11
C CYS A 77 -21.21 10.78 -3.60
N ILE A 78 -21.34 9.64 -2.93
CA ILE A 78 -21.36 9.53 -1.47
C ILE A 78 -19.97 9.07 -1.03
N GLY A 79 -19.20 9.98 -0.40
CA GLY A 79 -17.83 9.75 0.06
C GLY A 79 -16.77 10.39 -0.84
N ALA A 80 -15.97 11.31 -0.27
CA ALA A 80 -14.87 12.00 -0.94
C ALA A 80 -13.49 11.36 -0.64
N GLY A 81 -13.44 10.03 -0.56
CA GLY A 81 -12.20 9.26 -0.54
C GLY A 81 -11.56 9.15 -1.92
N SER A 82 -10.55 8.27 -2.06
CA SER A 82 -9.76 8.11 -3.29
C SER A 82 -10.62 7.84 -4.53
N GLY A 83 -11.55 6.89 -4.44
CA GLY A 83 -12.44 6.54 -5.56
C GLY A 83 -13.43 7.66 -5.90
N GLY A 84 -14.14 8.21 -4.88
CA GLY A 84 -15.14 9.24 -5.06
C GLY A 84 -14.57 10.53 -5.66
N VAL A 85 -13.46 11.03 -5.13
CA VAL A 85 -12.78 12.23 -5.68
C VAL A 85 -12.31 12.00 -7.12
N ARG A 86 -11.75 10.82 -7.42
CA ARG A 86 -11.31 10.51 -8.78
C ARG A 86 -12.48 10.44 -9.76
N ALA A 87 -13.53 9.71 -9.42
CA ALA A 87 -14.72 9.57 -10.25
C ALA A 87 -15.39 10.93 -10.52
N SER A 88 -15.61 11.71 -9.47
CA SER A 88 -16.24 13.03 -9.56
C SER A 88 -15.46 13.98 -10.45
N ARG A 89 -14.15 14.08 -10.25
CA ARG A 89 -13.28 14.96 -11.04
C ARG A 89 -13.21 14.58 -12.51
N VAL A 90 -13.12 13.27 -12.80
CA VAL A 90 -13.03 12.78 -14.19
C VAL A 90 -14.37 12.95 -14.89
N ALA A 91 -15.49 12.63 -14.21
CA ALA A 91 -16.82 12.84 -14.78
C ALA A 91 -17.07 14.31 -15.12
N ALA A 92 -16.75 15.23 -14.21
CA ALA A 92 -16.95 16.65 -14.45
C ALA A 92 -15.90 17.23 -15.42
N GLY A 93 -14.61 17.04 -15.17
CA GLY A 93 -13.53 17.71 -15.91
C GLY A 93 -13.24 17.11 -17.29
N THR A 94 -13.48 15.80 -17.49
CA THR A 94 -13.20 15.13 -18.79
C THR A 94 -14.46 14.99 -19.64
N TYR A 95 -15.59 14.67 -19.01
CA TYR A 95 -16.83 14.37 -19.72
C TYR A 95 -17.87 15.51 -19.64
N GLY A 96 -17.59 16.58 -18.87
CA GLY A 96 -18.50 17.72 -18.75
C GLY A 96 -19.80 17.42 -17.97
N ALA A 97 -19.85 16.29 -17.24
CA ALA A 97 -21.01 15.92 -16.46
C ALA A 97 -21.23 16.88 -15.28
N LYS A 98 -22.49 17.14 -14.93
CA LYS A 98 -22.85 17.87 -13.72
C LYS A 98 -22.74 16.95 -12.51
N VAL A 99 -21.77 17.23 -11.62
CA VAL A 99 -21.40 16.31 -10.53
C VAL A 99 -21.51 16.97 -9.17
N GLY A 100 -22.18 16.27 -8.23
CA GLY A 100 -22.16 16.56 -6.79
C GLY A 100 -21.41 15.47 -6.03
N ILE A 101 -20.82 15.83 -4.90
CA ILE A 101 -20.18 14.90 -3.96
C ILE A 101 -20.46 15.33 -2.53
N CYS A 102 -20.72 14.37 -1.64
CA CYS A 102 -20.82 14.66 -0.22
C CYS A 102 -19.79 13.92 0.60
N GLU A 103 -19.34 14.56 1.69
CA GLU A 103 -18.42 14.00 2.68
C GLU A 103 -18.67 14.66 4.03
N MET A 104 -18.38 13.94 5.09
CA MET A 104 -18.47 14.45 6.44
C MET A 104 -17.36 15.48 6.74
N PRO A 105 -17.56 16.38 7.72
CA PRO A 105 -16.56 17.38 8.10
C PRO A 105 -15.23 16.74 8.46
N TYR A 106 -14.13 17.46 8.20
CA TYR A 106 -12.77 16.98 8.47
C TYR A 106 -12.52 16.71 9.96
N ASN A 107 -12.00 15.54 10.25
CA ASN A 107 -11.41 15.19 11.55
C ASN A 107 -10.29 14.16 11.34
N PRO A 108 -9.15 14.21 12.04
CA PRO A 108 -8.11 13.18 11.95
C PRO A 108 -8.58 11.78 12.35
N ILE A 109 -9.56 11.68 13.25
CA ILE A 109 -10.19 10.42 13.66
C ILE A 109 -11.56 10.33 13.03
N ALA A 110 -11.82 9.26 12.26
CA ALA A 110 -13.12 9.04 11.63
C ALA A 110 -14.17 8.60 12.65
N SER A 111 -15.41 9.06 12.42
CA SER A 111 -16.57 8.64 13.19
C SER A 111 -17.81 8.57 12.29
N ASP A 112 -18.99 8.40 12.89
CA ASP A 112 -20.24 8.51 12.15
C ASP A 112 -20.60 9.95 11.76
N GLU A 113 -19.90 10.96 12.31
CA GLU A 113 -20.13 12.39 12.08
C GLU A 113 -18.91 13.11 11.49
N ALA A 114 -17.77 12.42 11.36
CA ALA A 114 -16.50 13.01 10.97
C ALA A 114 -15.77 12.17 9.91
N GLY A 115 -15.22 12.86 8.91
CA GLY A 115 -14.55 12.29 7.76
C GLY A 115 -13.49 13.23 7.17
N GLY A 116 -13.74 13.71 5.96
CA GLY A 116 -12.92 14.70 5.26
C GLY A 116 -12.46 14.25 3.88
N ALA A 117 -12.36 15.23 2.97
CA ALA A 117 -11.94 15.00 1.59
C ALA A 117 -10.50 14.46 1.52
N GLY A 118 -10.30 13.38 0.75
CA GLY A 118 -9.09 12.57 0.71
C GLY A 118 -9.29 11.19 1.36
N GLY A 119 -10.26 11.07 2.28
CA GLY A 119 -10.65 9.82 2.92
C GLY A 119 -9.55 9.16 3.73
N THR A 120 -9.69 7.86 3.99
CA THR A 120 -8.75 7.09 4.82
C THR A 120 -7.30 7.20 4.32
N CYS A 121 -7.06 7.03 3.02
CA CYS A 121 -5.70 7.03 2.48
C CYS A 121 -4.93 8.31 2.82
N VAL A 122 -5.53 9.47 2.58
CA VAL A 122 -4.86 10.76 2.77
C VAL A 122 -4.78 11.16 4.23
N LEU A 123 -5.84 10.95 5.00
CA LEU A 123 -6.01 11.58 6.31
C LEU A 123 -5.66 10.67 7.49
N ARG A 124 -5.81 9.32 7.34
CA ARG A 124 -5.66 8.38 8.46
C ARG A 124 -5.16 6.98 8.05
N GLY A 125 -4.53 6.90 6.89
CA GLY A 125 -3.98 5.64 6.34
C GLY A 125 -2.63 5.86 5.67
N CYS A 126 -2.58 5.72 4.35
CA CYS A 126 -1.34 5.67 3.57
C CYS A 126 -0.38 6.83 3.83
N VAL A 127 -0.88 8.08 3.83
CA VAL A 127 -0.03 9.26 3.99
C VAL A 127 0.53 9.38 5.40
N PRO A 128 -0.29 9.51 6.46
CA PRO A 128 0.25 9.64 7.81
C PRO A 128 1.08 8.43 8.22
N LYS A 129 0.64 7.21 7.87
CA LYS A 129 1.40 5.99 8.15
C LYS A 129 2.79 6.03 7.50
N LYS A 130 2.90 6.48 6.23
CA LYS A 130 4.21 6.55 5.56
C LYS A 130 5.12 7.60 6.20
N LEU A 131 4.57 8.71 6.72
CA LEU A 131 5.33 9.68 7.52
C LEU A 131 5.86 9.06 8.84
N PHE A 132 5.05 8.22 9.48
CA PHE A 132 5.49 7.45 10.66
C PHE A 132 6.58 6.43 10.32
N VAL A 133 6.46 5.73 9.19
CA VAL A 133 7.52 4.82 8.69
C VAL A 133 8.83 5.58 8.53
N TYR A 134 8.83 6.73 7.86
CA TYR A 134 10.05 7.54 7.72
C TYR A 134 10.62 8.01 9.06
N ALA A 135 9.75 8.43 10.00
CA ALA A 135 10.20 8.84 11.32
C ALA A 135 10.86 7.69 12.10
N SER A 136 10.30 6.47 11.98
CA SER A 136 10.84 5.27 12.63
C SER A 136 12.15 4.77 12.01
N GLU A 137 12.32 4.93 10.69
CA GLU A 137 13.54 4.55 9.95
C GLU A 137 14.76 5.41 10.36
N TYR A 138 14.57 6.66 10.82
CA TYR A 138 15.69 7.50 11.27
C TYR A 138 16.44 6.90 12.46
N ARG A 139 15.76 6.26 13.41
CA ARG A 139 16.43 5.64 14.55
C ARG A 139 17.38 4.52 14.14
N GLU A 140 16.94 3.66 13.21
CA GLU A 140 17.77 2.63 12.61
C GLU A 140 18.94 3.25 11.82
N ALA A 141 18.65 4.32 11.04
CA ALA A 141 19.68 5.02 10.28
C ALA A 141 20.75 5.65 11.16
N PHE A 142 20.41 6.15 12.36
CA PHE A 142 21.39 6.66 13.33
C PHE A 142 22.26 5.53 13.86
N SER A 143 21.69 4.36 14.17
CA SER A 143 22.46 3.19 14.58
C SER A 143 23.39 2.67 13.46
N ASP A 144 22.89 2.61 12.24
CA ASP A 144 23.69 2.25 11.06
C ASP A 144 24.85 3.23 10.85
N ALA A 145 24.59 4.54 11.04
CA ALA A 145 25.59 5.59 10.85
C ALA A 145 26.83 5.40 11.75
N GLU A 146 26.65 4.94 13.00
CA GLU A 146 27.75 4.64 13.90
C GLU A 146 28.66 3.54 13.33
N GLY A 147 28.09 2.48 12.72
CA GLY A 147 28.85 1.43 12.03
C GLY A 147 29.64 1.94 10.83
N PHE A 148 29.22 3.04 10.19
CA PHE A 148 29.95 3.75 9.15
C PHE A 148 30.96 4.77 9.69
N GLY A 149 31.12 4.87 11.01
CA GLY A 149 32.11 5.75 11.66
C GLY A 149 31.61 7.15 11.98
N TRP A 150 30.30 7.43 11.82
CA TRP A 150 29.72 8.70 12.29
C TRP A 150 29.65 8.76 13.80
N GLN A 151 30.02 9.90 14.37
CA GLN A 151 29.95 10.18 15.82
C GLN A 151 28.76 11.09 16.08
N LEU A 152 27.68 10.55 16.62
CA LEU A 152 26.43 11.29 16.82
C LEU A 152 26.35 12.01 18.18
N GLY A 153 27.34 11.82 19.06
CA GLY A 153 27.35 12.48 20.39
C GLY A 153 26.30 11.97 21.37
N GLY A 154 25.69 10.82 21.09
CA GLY A 154 24.61 10.17 21.84
C GLY A 154 23.42 9.80 20.95
N GLN A 155 22.44 9.09 21.49
CA GLN A 155 21.20 8.75 20.75
C GLN A 155 20.37 10.02 20.50
N PRO A 156 20.08 10.38 19.23
CA PRO A 156 19.18 11.48 18.93
C PRO A 156 17.78 11.24 19.51
N ALA A 157 17.19 12.28 20.10
CA ALA A 157 15.85 12.21 20.66
C ALA A 157 14.82 12.72 19.64
N LEU A 158 13.67 12.03 19.55
CA LEU A 158 12.55 12.48 18.75
C LEU A 158 11.67 13.44 19.57
N ASP A 159 11.50 14.66 19.06
CA ASP A 159 10.47 15.59 19.57
C ASP A 159 9.11 15.18 18.97
N TRP A 160 8.38 14.34 19.72
CA TRP A 160 7.11 13.78 19.28
C TRP A 160 6.03 14.83 19.04
N PRO A 161 5.79 15.82 19.91
CA PRO A 161 4.84 16.90 19.63
C PRO A 161 5.15 17.67 18.34
N THR A 162 6.42 17.96 18.08
CA THR A 162 6.85 18.62 16.83
C THR A 162 6.55 17.75 15.62
N PHE A 163 6.81 16.44 15.68
CA PHE A 163 6.48 15.52 14.58
C PHE A 163 4.98 15.45 14.33
N LEU A 164 4.15 15.24 15.37
CA LEU A 164 2.69 15.21 15.24
C LEU A 164 2.14 16.53 14.69
N GLY A 165 2.62 17.66 15.17
CA GLY A 165 2.20 18.98 14.69
C GLY A 165 2.48 19.17 13.20
N LYS A 166 3.68 18.77 12.71
CA LYS A 166 4.03 18.82 11.29
C LYS A 166 3.20 17.85 10.46
N LYS A 167 3.00 16.62 10.92
CA LYS A 167 2.12 15.64 10.27
C LYS A 167 0.71 16.19 10.13
N ASN A 168 0.10 16.70 11.19
CA ASN A 168 -1.27 17.21 11.16
C ASN A 168 -1.41 18.43 10.25
N ALA A 169 -0.43 19.34 10.24
CA ALA A 169 -0.40 20.45 9.29
C ALA A 169 -0.35 19.98 7.83
N GLU A 170 0.43 18.94 7.54
CA GLU A 170 0.49 18.34 6.19
C GLU A 170 -0.84 17.70 5.78
N LEU A 171 -1.52 16.98 6.69
CA LEU A 171 -2.83 16.37 6.40
C LEU A 171 -3.90 17.43 6.12
N GLN A 172 -3.92 18.52 6.89
CA GLN A 172 -4.82 19.66 6.64
C GLN A 172 -4.53 20.31 5.28
N ARG A 173 -3.25 20.51 4.94
CA ARG A 173 -2.83 21.05 3.64
C ARG A 173 -3.31 20.15 2.50
N LEU A 174 -3.17 18.82 2.64
CA LEU A 174 -3.64 17.85 1.65
C LEU A 174 -5.17 17.84 1.54
N ASN A 175 -5.89 17.88 2.64
CA ASN A 175 -7.35 18.02 2.63
C ASN A 175 -7.78 19.26 1.82
N GLY A 176 -7.14 20.41 2.06
CA GLY A 176 -7.37 21.64 1.28
C GLY A 176 -7.07 21.49 -0.21
N ILE A 177 -6.04 20.73 -0.58
CA ILE A 177 -5.74 20.39 -1.98
C ILE A 177 -6.88 19.57 -2.59
N TYR A 178 -7.38 18.54 -1.90
CA TYR A 178 -8.50 17.72 -2.40
C TYR A 178 -9.76 18.54 -2.59
N MET A 179 -10.08 19.45 -1.67
CA MET A 179 -11.19 20.41 -1.83
C MET A 179 -11.01 21.31 -3.06
N ASN A 180 -9.79 21.85 -3.27
CA ASN A 180 -9.49 22.67 -4.44
C ASN A 180 -9.55 21.86 -5.74
N LEU A 181 -9.12 20.60 -5.75
CA LEU A 181 -9.22 19.73 -6.91
C LEU A 181 -10.67 19.48 -7.32
N LEU A 182 -11.58 19.27 -6.37
CA LEU A 182 -13.01 19.14 -6.64
C LEU A 182 -13.57 20.43 -7.22
N LYS A 183 -13.35 21.57 -6.56
CA LYS A 183 -13.79 22.89 -6.98
C LYS A 183 -13.30 23.24 -8.39
N ASN A 184 -12.01 23.06 -8.67
CA ASN A 184 -11.39 23.38 -9.97
C ASN A 184 -11.88 22.48 -11.11
N SER A 185 -12.45 21.31 -10.78
CA SER A 185 -13.09 20.42 -11.76
C SER A 185 -14.58 20.71 -11.95
N GLY A 186 -15.15 21.70 -11.27
CA GLY A 186 -16.56 22.05 -11.35
C GLY A 186 -17.50 21.11 -10.55
N VAL A 187 -16.95 20.38 -9.58
CA VAL A 187 -17.73 19.47 -8.71
C VAL A 187 -18.32 20.26 -7.54
N GLU A 188 -19.62 20.16 -7.32
CA GLU A 188 -20.26 20.73 -6.14
C GLU A 188 -20.00 19.84 -4.92
N TYR A 189 -19.38 20.40 -3.89
CA TYR A 189 -19.13 19.71 -2.62
C TYR A 189 -20.20 20.09 -1.60
N ILE A 190 -20.82 19.07 -0.99
CA ILE A 190 -21.83 19.23 0.08
C ILE A 190 -21.27 18.55 1.33
N GLU A 191 -21.03 19.33 2.38
CA GLU A 191 -20.61 18.79 3.66
C GLU A 191 -21.79 18.12 4.36
N GLY A 192 -21.64 16.86 4.70
CA GLY A 192 -22.64 16.08 5.41
C GLY A 192 -22.64 14.61 5.05
N ARG A 193 -23.37 13.83 5.84
CA ARG A 193 -23.56 12.40 5.61
C ARG A 193 -24.63 12.17 4.55
N GLY A 194 -24.27 11.49 3.48
CA GLY A 194 -25.21 11.06 2.43
C GLY A 194 -25.93 9.77 2.82
N LYS A 195 -27.26 9.75 2.61
CA LYS A 195 -28.13 8.57 2.74
C LYS A 195 -29.02 8.46 1.50
N LEU A 196 -29.10 7.28 0.91
CA LEU A 196 -30.03 6.97 -0.16
C LEU A 196 -31.48 7.02 0.37
N VAL A 197 -32.34 7.74 -0.33
CA VAL A 197 -33.77 7.81 -0.06
C VAL A 197 -34.54 6.92 -1.05
N ASP A 198 -34.15 6.99 -2.31
CA ASP A 198 -34.63 6.13 -3.40
C ASP A 198 -33.52 5.93 -4.44
N ALA A 199 -33.84 5.32 -5.58
CA ALA A 199 -32.88 4.99 -6.63
C ALA A 199 -32.17 6.21 -7.26
N HIS A 200 -32.69 7.41 -7.06
CA HIS A 200 -32.20 8.65 -7.66
C HIS A 200 -32.06 9.81 -6.67
N THR A 201 -32.42 9.62 -5.40
CA THR A 201 -32.44 10.69 -4.38
C THR A 201 -31.49 10.36 -3.24
N VAL A 202 -30.64 11.33 -2.90
CA VAL A 202 -29.76 11.29 -1.72
C VAL A 202 -30.13 12.40 -0.76
N ASP A 203 -30.30 12.08 0.50
CA ASP A 203 -30.41 13.05 1.60
C ASP A 203 -29.02 13.31 2.17
N VAL A 204 -28.62 14.56 2.24
CA VAL A 204 -27.35 14.99 2.85
C VAL A 204 -27.66 15.96 3.97
N GLY A 205 -27.78 15.43 5.19
CA GLY A 205 -28.06 16.24 6.37
C GLY A 205 -29.37 17.03 6.31
N GLY A 206 -30.44 16.49 5.68
CA GLY A 206 -31.75 17.14 5.48
C GLY A 206 -31.88 17.86 4.12
N ARG A 207 -30.80 18.02 3.35
CA ARG A 207 -30.85 18.51 1.98
C ARG A 207 -31.00 17.33 1.02
N ARG A 208 -32.14 17.22 0.34
CA ARG A 208 -32.34 16.21 -0.72
C ARG A 208 -31.81 16.71 -2.05
N VAL A 209 -31.09 15.83 -2.75
CA VAL A 209 -30.56 16.06 -4.09
C VAL A 209 -30.91 14.87 -4.97
N THR A 210 -31.12 15.11 -6.27
CA THR A 210 -31.45 14.07 -7.23
C THR A 210 -30.34 13.88 -8.23
N ALA A 211 -30.10 12.61 -8.65
CA ALA A 211 -29.06 12.28 -9.61
C ALA A 211 -29.48 11.15 -10.56
N ARG A 212 -29.01 11.25 -11.82
CA ARG A 212 -29.19 10.18 -12.81
C ARG A 212 -28.47 8.91 -12.36
N ASN A 213 -27.26 9.07 -11.83
CA ASN A 213 -26.44 7.99 -11.27
C ASN A 213 -25.95 8.39 -9.87
N ILE A 214 -25.95 7.43 -8.94
CA ILE A 214 -25.41 7.60 -7.59
C ILE A 214 -24.23 6.65 -7.42
N LEU A 215 -23.10 7.18 -6.97
CA LEU A 215 -21.89 6.41 -6.68
C LEU A 215 -21.65 6.32 -5.18
N ILE A 216 -21.56 5.11 -4.64
CA ILE A 216 -21.18 4.83 -3.26
C ILE A 216 -19.68 4.57 -3.21
N ALA A 217 -18.92 5.44 -2.54
CA ALA A 217 -17.48 5.38 -2.39
C ALA A 217 -17.05 5.60 -0.93
N THR A 218 -17.81 5.04 0.00
CA THR A 218 -17.69 5.25 1.46
C THR A 218 -16.54 4.48 2.10
N GLY A 219 -15.85 3.61 1.33
CA GLY A 219 -14.69 2.87 1.79
C GLY A 219 -14.98 1.81 2.85
N ALA A 220 -14.06 1.65 3.79
CA ALA A 220 -14.15 0.71 4.90
C ALA A 220 -13.74 1.36 6.21
N ARG A 221 -14.18 0.79 7.34
CA ARG A 221 -13.81 1.19 8.71
C ARG A 221 -13.05 0.08 9.42
N ALA A 222 -12.22 0.42 10.41
CA ALA A 222 -11.53 -0.53 11.26
C ALA A 222 -12.53 -1.44 11.99
N PHE A 223 -12.15 -2.69 12.18
CA PHE A 223 -12.93 -3.67 12.92
C PHE A 223 -12.23 -4.03 14.22
N VAL A 224 -12.91 -3.84 15.35
CA VAL A 224 -12.48 -4.28 16.67
C VAL A 224 -13.20 -5.59 17.00
N PRO A 225 -12.48 -6.68 17.31
CA PRO A 225 -13.12 -7.94 17.71
C PRO A 225 -13.78 -7.80 19.08
N SER A 226 -14.89 -8.50 19.27
CA SER A 226 -15.59 -8.51 20.56
C SER A 226 -14.88 -9.46 21.53
N PHE A 227 -14.44 -8.94 22.68
CA PHE A 227 -13.96 -9.63 23.87
C PHE A 227 -14.13 -8.68 25.06
N GLU A 228 -13.99 -9.16 26.28
CA GLU A 228 -14.21 -8.33 27.47
C GLU A 228 -13.23 -7.15 27.53
N GLY A 229 -13.73 -5.93 27.64
CA GLY A 229 -12.93 -4.69 27.70
C GLY A 229 -12.43 -4.20 26.34
N HIS A 230 -12.90 -4.77 25.20
CA HIS A 230 -12.47 -4.38 23.85
C HIS A 230 -12.69 -2.88 23.53
N GLU A 231 -13.57 -2.20 24.24
CA GLU A 231 -13.82 -0.76 24.13
C GLU A 231 -12.61 0.10 24.53
N HIS A 232 -11.64 -0.48 25.26
CA HIS A 232 -10.38 0.18 25.58
C HIS A 232 -9.31 0.05 24.48
N CYS A 233 -9.61 -0.72 23.42
CA CYS A 233 -8.73 -0.77 22.25
C CYS A 233 -8.75 0.56 21.50
N ILE A 234 -7.59 0.94 21.00
CA ILE A 234 -7.47 1.99 19.97
C ILE A 234 -7.48 1.36 18.57
N ILE A 235 -7.83 2.15 17.57
CA ILE A 235 -7.72 1.75 16.15
C ILE A 235 -6.58 2.54 15.48
N SER A 236 -6.30 2.22 14.20
CA SER A 236 -5.24 2.88 13.42
C SER A 236 -5.32 4.41 13.43
N ASP A 237 -6.53 4.97 13.38
CA ASP A 237 -6.75 6.42 13.40
C ASP A 237 -6.24 7.03 14.72
N ASN A 238 -6.58 6.40 15.85
CA ASN A 238 -6.10 6.83 17.16
C ASN A 238 -4.58 6.65 17.32
N ALA A 239 -4.04 5.53 16.79
CA ALA A 239 -2.60 5.24 16.88
C ALA A 239 -1.74 6.30 16.17
N LEU A 240 -2.29 6.97 15.15
CA LEU A 240 -1.66 8.10 14.46
C LEU A 240 -1.76 9.44 15.21
N GLU A 241 -2.52 9.49 16.32
CA GLU A 241 -2.79 10.69 17.12
C GLU A 241 -2.42 10.50 18.62
N VAL A 242 -1.74 9.40 19.00
CA VAL A 242 -1.30 9.20 20.38
C VAL A 242 -0.41 10.35 20.85
N PRO A 243 -0.63 10.90 22.07
CA PRO A 243 0.06 12.11 22.52
C PRO A 243 1.56 11.89 22.80
N GLU A 244 1.97 10.65 23.02
CA GLU A 244 3.35 10.23 23.23
C GLU A 244 3.61 8.86 22.61
N VAL A 245 4.86 8.55 22.32
CA VAL A 245 5.25 7.21 21.87
C VAL A 245 5.04 6.23 23.03
N PRO A 246 4.17 5.19 22.89
CA PRO A 246 3.96 4.23 23.94
C PRO A 246 5.26 3.50 24.30
N LYS A 247 5.51 3.25 25.59
CA LYS A 247 6.65 2.43 26.01
C LYS A 247 6.42 0.97 25.66
N GLN A 248 5.18 0.50 25.82
CA GLN A 248 4.79 -0.86 25.54
C GLN A 248 3.42 -0.88 24.84
N ILE A 249 3.30 -1.59 23.73
CA ILE A 249 2.09 -1.67 22.95
C ILE A 249 1.80 -3.12 22.52
N VAL A 250 0.54 -3.52 22.68
CA VAL A 250 0.01 -4.76 22.09
C VAL A 250 -0.73 -4.42 20.80
N ILE A 251 -0.43 -5.15 19.71
CA ILE A 251 -1.08 -4.98 18.42
C ILE A 251 -1.82 -6.26 18.08
N LEU A 252 -3.15 -6.18 17.97
CA LEU A 252 -4.01 -7.30 17.62
C LEU A 252 -4.19 -7.39 16.11
N GLY A 253 -3.78 -8.49 15.51
CA GLY A 253 -3.91 -8.76 14.08
C GLY A 253 -2.61 -9.22 13.47
N GLY A 254 -2.70 -9.92 12.32
CA GLY A 254 -1.55 -10.37 11.53
C GLY A 254 -1.60 -9.87 10.09
N GLY A 255 -2.44 -8.86 9.79
CA GLY A 255 -2.54 -8.23 8.48
C GLY A 255 -1.52 -7.11 8.29
N TYR A 256 -1.51 -6.51 7.07
CA TYR A 256 -0.54 -5.47 6.71
C TYR A 256 -0.56 -4.26 7.68
N ILE A 257 -1.73 -3.81 8.14
CA ILE A 257 -1.83 -2.71 9.11
C ILE A 257 -1.10 -3.07 10.42
N ALA A 258 -1.30 -4.29 10.91
CA ALA A 258 -0.71 -4.73 12.16
C ALA A 258 0.83 -4.77 12.09
N VAL A 259 1.41 -5.38 11.04
CA VAL A 259 2.86 -5.48 10.89
C VAL A 259 3.52 -4.13 10.58
N GLU A 260 2.81 -3.23 9.87
CA GLU A 260 3.28 -1.87 9.63
C GLU A 260 3.39 -1.06 10.93
N PHE A 261 2.33 -1.05 11.74
CA PHE A 261 2.37 -0.38 13.04
C PHE A 261 3.35 -1.05 14.01
N ALA A 262 3.50 -2.37 13.96
CA ALA A 262 4.51 -3.07 14.75
C ALA A 262 5.92 -2.58 14.41
N GLY A 263 6.26 -2.49 13.12
CA GLY A 263 7.54 -1.95 12.65
C GLY A 263 7.72 -0.47 13.04
N ILE A 264 6.68 0.35 12.88
CA ILE A 264 6.70 1.78 13.25
C ILE A 264 7.02 1.95 14.74
N PHE A 265 6.24 1.34 15.64
CA PHE A 265 6.43 1.53 17.08
C PHE A 265 7.73 0.90 17.58
N ALA A 266 8.14 -0.27 17.07
CA ALA A 266 9.46 -0.84 17.38
C ALA A 266 10.60 0.08 16.93
N GLY A 267 10.53 0.62 15.71
CA GLY A 267 11.49 1.59 15.18
C GLY A 267 11.51 2.91 15.97
N LEU A 268 10.40 3.31 16.60
CA LEU A 268 10.33 4.46 17.52
C LEU A 268 10.81 4.13 18.94
N GLY A 269 11.02 2.85 19.26
CA GLY A 269 11.59 2.41 20.54
C GLY A 269 10.60 1.84 21.53
N SER A 270 9.37 1.56 21.11
CA SER A 270 8.40 0.82 21.92
C SER A 270 8.76 -0.66 22.03
N GLU A 271 8.44 -1.27 23.15
CA GLU A 271 8.31 -2.73 23.27
C GLU A 271 6.99 -3.15 22.60
N VAL A 272 7.07 -3.99 21.56
CA VAL A 272 5.93 -4.33 20.71
C VAL A 272 5.59 -5.81 20.81
N HIS A 273 4.34 -6.11 21.12
CA HIS A 273 3.77 -7.46 21.12
C HIS A 273 2.75 -7.58 20.00
N LEU A 274 3.05 -8.38 18.97
CA LEU A 274 2.16 -8.65 17.83
C LEU A 274 1.40 -9.96 18.06
N VAL A 275 0.08 -9.85 18.30
CA VAL A 275 -0.80 -10.97 18.68
C VAL A 275 -1.72 -11.34 17.52
N TYR A 276 -1.67 -12.59 17.05
CA TYR A 276 -2.49 -13.03 15.92
C TYR A 276 -2.87 -14.52 16.00
N ARG A 277 -4.00 -14.88 15.34
CA ARG A 277 -4.62 -16.20 15.43
C ARG A 277 -4.03 -17.27 14.53
N ALA A 278 -3.32 -16.87 13.48
CA ALA A 278 -2.68 -17.78 12.52
C ALA A 278 -1.27 -18.18 12.97
N ASP A 279 -0.66 -19.16 12.33
CA ASP A 279 0.75 -19.54 12.56
C ASP A 279 1.72 -18.46 12.11
N LEU A 280 1.40 -17.78 11.00
CA LEU A 280 2.22 -16.72 10.40
C LEU A 280 1.38 -15.47 10.12
N PRO A 281 1.95 -14.27 10.20
CA PRO A 281 1.30 -13.04 9.79
C PRO A 281 1.11 -13.03 8.27
N LEU A 282 0.47 -11.96 7.73
CA LEU A 282 0.33 -11.66 6.30
C LEU A 282 -0.37 -12.78 5.51
N ARG A 283 -1.48 -13.31 6.02
CA ARG A 283 -2.30 -14.30 5.32
C ARG A 283 -2.66 -13.79 3.90
N GLY A 284 -2.46 -14.65 2.91
CA GLY A 284 -2.70 -14.35 1.49
C GLY A 284 -1.45 -13.93 0.71
N PHE A 285 -0.33 -13.69 1.40
CA PHE A 285 0.98 -13.56 0.78
C PHE A 285 1.64 -14.94 0.61
N ASP A 286 2.67 -15.01 -0.23
CA ASP A 286 3.49 -16.21 -0.42
C ASP A 286 4.07 -16.72 0.91
N GLU A 287 4.03 -18.03 1.15
CA GLU A 287 4.38 -18.59 2.46
C GLU A 287 5.84 -18.37 2.85
N GLU A 288 6.80 -18.47 1.92
CA GLU A 288 8.20 -18.18 2.21
C GLU A 288 8.43 -16.70 2.54
N VAL A 289 7.71 -15.80 1.85
CA VAL A 289 7.72 -14.36 2.16
C VAL A 289 7.22 -14.12 3.57
N ARG A 290 6.14 -14.79 3.99
CA ARG A 290 5.57 -14.68 5.34
C ARG A 290 6.52 -15.19 6.42
N LYS A 291 7.13 -16.37 6.19
CA LYS A 291 8.12 -16.96 7.11
C LYS A 291 9.33 -16.05 7.27
N PHE A 292 9.91 -15.63 6.15
CA PHE A 292 11.06 -14.75 6.17
C PHE A 292 10.76 -13.41 6.85
N ALA A 293 9.60 -12.81 6.57
CA ALA A 293 9.18 -11.57 7.21
C ALA A 293 9.02 -11.74 8.73
N ALA A 294 8.41 -12.84 9.20
CA ALA A 294 8.26 -13.11 10.63
C ALA A 294 9.63 -13.21 11.34
N GLU A 295 10.59 -13.94 10.75
CA GLU A 295 11.96 -14.02 11.27
C GLU A 295 12.62 -12.64 11.38
N GLN A 296 12.42 -11.77 10.37
CA GLN A 296 12.97 -10.41 10.41
C GLN A 296 12.27 -9.52 11.46
N TYR A 297 10.97 -9.70 11.69
CA TYR A 297 10.24 -8.97 12.74
C TYR A 297 10.76 -9.32 14.14
N GLU A 298 10.96 -10.60 14.43
CA GLU A 298 11.57 -11.07 15.69
C GLU A 298 12.99 -10.54 15.85
N GLN A 299 13.78 -10.55 14.77
CA GLN A 299 15.15 -10.03 14.76
C GLN A 299 15.20 -8.51 15.03
N ASN A 300 14.14 -7.78 14.65
CA ASN A 300 13.96 -6.36 14.94
C ASN A 300 13.31 -6.09 16.31
N GLY A 301 13.21 -7.10 17.17
CA GLY A 301 12.74 -6.97 18.55
C GLY A 301 11.22 -6.95 18.73
N ILE A 302 10.45 -7.35 17.72
CA ILE A 302 8.99 -7.50 17.83
C ILE A 302 8.69 -8.87 18.43
N HIS A 303 7.96 -8.92 19.55
CA HIS A 303 7.52 -10.14 20.18
C HIS A 303 6.30 -10.72 19.44
N LEU A 304 6.49 -11.81 18.70
CA LEU A 304 5.42 -12.47 17.96
C LEU A 304 4.66 -13.44 18.87
N HIS A 305 3.34 -13.31 18.89
CA HIS A 305 2.40 -14.22 19.59
C HIS A 305 1.46 -14.88 18.58
N PRO A 306 1.93 -15.89 17.81
CA PRO A 306 1.07 -16.66 16.92
C PRO A 306 0.05 -17.51 17.70
N LEU A 307 -1.00 -17.97 17.02
CA LEU A 307 -2.03 -18.86 17.56
C LEU A 307 -2.74 -18.30 18.80
N THR A 308 -2.76 -16.99 18.96
CA THR A 308 -3.20 -16.31 20.17
C THR A 308 -4.49 -15.53 19.94
N THR A 309 -5.43 -15.66 20.89
CA THR A 309 -6.75 -15.03 20.87
C THR A 309 -6.92 -14.14 22.10
N PRO A 310 -7.36 -12.88 21.95
CA PRO A 310 -7.62 -11.98 23.06
C PRO A 310 -8.79 -12.50 23.90
N GLN A 311 -8.69 -12.39 25.22
CA GLN A 311 -9.73 -12.76 26.16
C GLN A 311 -10.27 -11.57 26.93
N GLN A 312 -9.41 -10.73 27.49
CA GLN A 312 -9.80 -9.62 28.35
C GLN A 312 -8.82 -8.44 28.27
N LEU A 313 -9.35 -7.24 28.44
CA LEU A 313 -8.58 -6.01 28.56
C LEU A 313 -9.09 -5.19 29.75
N GLU A 314 -8.28 -5.06 30.77
CA GLU A 314 -8.61 -4.36 32.01
C GLU A 314 -7.82 -3.06 32.10
N LYS A 315 -8.47 -1.97 32.54
CA LYS A 315 -7.78 -0.73 32.86
C LYS A 315 -7.23 -0.77 34.29
N LEU A 316 -5.93 -0.57 34.43
CA LEU A 316 -5.24 -0.57 35.69
C LEU A 316 -5.38 0.79 36.42
N PRO A 317 -5.18 0.83 37.76
CA PRO A 317 -5.29 2.07 38.54
C PRO A 317 -4.33 3.20 38.12
N ASP A 318 -3.18 2.86 37.52
CA ASP A 318 -2.19 3.81 37.00
C ASP A 318 -2.52 4.32 35.59
N GLY A 319 -3.65 3.84 35.00
CA GLY A 319 -4.11 4.21 33.68
C GLY A 319 -3.61 3.31 32.55
N ARG A 320 -2.64 2.41 32.80
CA ARG A 320 -2.20 1.39 31.85
C ARG A 320 -3.27 0.32 31.66
N LEU A 321 -3.02 -0.59 30.75
CA LEU A 321 -3.92 -1.68 30.39
C LEU A 321 -3.25 -3.03 30.72
N LYS A 322 -4.04 -3.97 31.21
CA LYS A 322 -3.66 -5.38 31.34
C LYS A 322 -4.40 -6.19 30.29
N PHE A 323 -3.66 -6.65 29.29
CA PHE A 323 -4.15 -7.48 28.22
C PHE A 323 -3.95 -8.95 28.54
N THR A 324 -5.04 -9.73 28.57
CA THR A 324 -5.04 -11.17 28.80
C THR A 324 -5.40 -11.90 27.52
N ALA A 325 -4.65 -12.94 27.16
CA ALA A 325 -4.84 -13.71 25.96
C ALA A 325 -4.60 -15.20 26.18
N ALA A 326 -5.21 -16.05 25.33
CA ALA A 326 -4.98 -17.47 25.28
C ALA A 326 -4.20 -17.87 24.03
N LYS A 327 -3.10 -18.58 24.22
CA LYS A 327 -2.25 -19.13 23.17
C LYS A 327 -2.46 -20.64 23.06
N ARG A 328 -2.77 -21.14 21.87
CA ARG A 328 -2.87 -22.57 21.61
C ARG A 328 -1.47 -23.17 21.45
N SER A 329 -1.27 -24.39 21.94
CA SER A 329 0.00 -25.12 21.80
C SER A 329 0.34 -25.55 20.36
N GLY A 330 -0.65 -25.49 19.44
CA GLY A 330 -0.50 -25.79 18.02
C GLY A 330 -1.76 -25.42 17.24
N SER A 331 -1.67 -25.33 15.91
CA SER A 331 -2.78 -24.94 15.04
C SER A 331 -3.99 -25.88 15.13
N GLN A 332 -3.77 -27.16 15.46
CA GLN A 332 -4.80 -28.20 15.65
C GLN A 332 -5.04 -28.56 17.12
N SER A 333 -4.32 -27.92 18.05
CA SER A 333 -4.46 -28.20 19.49
C SER A 333 -5.65 -27.48 20.09
N SER A 334 -6.33 -28.14 21.04
CA SER A 334 -7.32 -27.53 21.92
C SER A 334 -6.71 -27.04 23.24
N GLU A 335 -5.43 -27.35 23.52
CA GLU A 335 -4.74 -26.91 24.72
C GLU A 335 -4.36 -25.44 24.59
N GLU A 336 -4.76 -24.64 25.55
CA GLU A 336 -4.51 -23.21 25.61
C GLU A 336 -3.76 -22.84 26.89
N GLU A 337 -2.78 -21.98 26.75
CA GLU A 337 -2.07 -21.34 27.85
C GLU A 337 -2.48 -19.87 27.92
N THR A 338 -2.92 -19.42 29.09
CA THR A 338 -3.28 -18.03 29.31
C THR A 338 -2.09 -17.24 29.84
N PHE A 339 -1.87 -16.05 29.26
CA PHE A 339 -0.85 -15.11 29.73
C PHE A 339 -1.39 -13.69 29.72
N ALA A 340 -0.69 -12.78 30.42
CA ALA A 340 -1.06 -11.38 30.46
C ALA A 340 0.14 -10.47 30.15
N ILE A 341 -0.15 -9.32 29.52
CA ILE A 341 0.82 -8.27 29.20
C ILE A 341 0.25 -6.95 29.72
N GLU A 342 1.03 -6.21 30.49
CA GLU A 342 0.69 -4.83 30.85
C GLU A 342 1.26 -3.89 29.80
N CYS A 343 0.44 -2.95 29.30
CA CYS A 343 0.84 -2.07 28.21
C CYS A 343 0.16 -0.70 28.30
N ASP A 344 0.68 0.26 27.53
CA ASP A 344 0.09 1.60 27.46
C ASP A 344 -1.13 1.62 26.54
N HIS A 345 -1.08 0.86 25.43
CA HIS A 345 -2.16 0.76 24.46
C HIS A 345 -2.32 -0.64 23.89
N VAL A 346 -3.57 -0.97 23.51
CA VAL A 346 -3.88 -2.14 22.68
C VAL A 346 -4.47 -1.65 21.37
N LEU A 347 -3.75 -1.85 20.26
CA LEU A 347 -4.17 -1.47 18.91
C LEU A 347 -4.92 -2.61 18.24
N ALA A 348 -6.20 -2.42 17.94
CA ALA A 348 -6.97 -3.35 17.12
C ALA A 348 -6.72 -3.13 15.62
N ALA A 349 -5.89 -3.99 15.02
CA ALA A 349 -5.55 -4.01 13.58
C ALA A 349 -6.01 -5.34 12.92
N THR A 350 -7.17 -5.84 13.33
CA THR A 350 -7.70 -7.16 12.95
C THR A 350 -8.41 -7.20 11.60
N GLY A 351 -8.43 -6.09 10.90
CA GLY A 351 -8.98 -5.92 9.57
C GLY A 351 -9.92 -4.72 9.45
N ARG A 352 -10.48 -4.57 8.26
CA ARG A 352 -11.44 -3.51 7.93
C ARG A 352 -12.72 -4.14 7.39
N ARG A 353 -13.85 -3.48 7.62
CA ARG A 353 -15.17 -3.87 7.10
C ARG A 353 -15.74 -2.77 6.22
N PRO A 354 -16.47 -3.11 5.15
CA PRO A 354 -17.16 -2.13 4.30
C PRO A 354 -17.99 -1.15 5.11
N ASN A 355 -17.88 0.14 4.79
CA ASN A 355 -18.62 1.20 5.47
C ASN A 355 -19.98 1.39 4.81
N VAL A 356 -20.93 0.53 5.16
CA VAL A 356 -22.29 0.48 4.59
C VAL A 356 -23.38 0.95 5.56
N HIS A 357 -22.98 1.30 6.79
CA HIS A 357 -23.93 1.63 7.85
C HIS A 357 -24.68 2.92 7.58
N ASN A 358 -26.00 2.91 7.82
CA ASN A 358 -26.91 4.07 7.67
C ASN A 358 -26.91 4.72 6.27
N LEU A 359 -26.67 3.94 5.21
CA LEU A 359 -26.70 4.43 3.83
C LEU A 359 -28.06 4.27 3.11
N GLY A 360 -29.06 3.60 3.72
CA GLY A 360 -30.35 3.35 3.09
C GLY A 360 -30.33 2.23 2.04
N LEU A 361 -29.35 1.31 2.14
CA LEU A 361 -29.14 0.24 1.16
C LEU A 361 -30.20 -0.86 1.25
N GLU A 362 -30.58 -1.23 2.47
CA GLU A 362 -31.55 -2.30 2.72
C GLU A 362 -32.95 -1.90 2.22
N GLU A 363 -33.34 -0.66 2.48
CA GLU A 363 -34.63 -0.09 2.07
C GLU A 363 -34.77 -0.05 0.54
N LEU A 364 -33.65 0.14 -0.19
CA LEU A 364 -33.60 0.11 -1.65
C LEU A 364 -33.43 -1.29 -2.25
N GLY A 365 -33.21 -2.31 -1.44
CA GLY A 365 -32.95 -3.65 -1.92
C GLY A 365 -31.60 -3.82 -2.62
N VAL A 366 -30.60 -3.02 -2.25
CA VAL A 366 -29.21 -3.21 -2.73
C VAL A 366 -28.67 -4.51 -2.18
N LYS A 367 -28.24 -5.41 -3.07
CA LYS A 367 -27.69 -6.72 -2.66
C LYS A 367 -26.34 -6.56 -1.97
N MET A 368 -26.17 -7.34 -0.90
CA MET A 368 -24.95 -7.38 -0.12
C MET A 368 -24.29 -8.76 -0.22
N THR A 369 -22.96 -8.80 -0.20
CA THR A 369 -22.19 -10.05 -0.10
C THR A 369 -22.32 -10.66 1.29
N LYS A 370 -21.94 -11.95 1.46
CA LYS A 370 -21.89 -12.61 2.77
C LYS A 370 -20.97 -11.91 3.79
N ARG A 371 -20.03 -11.10 3.31
CA ARG A 371 -19.08 -10.33 4.15
C ARG A 371 -19.57 -8.91 4.46
N GLY A 372 -20.80 -8.57 4.04
CA GLY A 372 -21.40 -7.26 4.28
C GLY A 372 -20.88 -6.16 3.37
N ALA A 373 -20.30 -6.49 2.23
CA ALA A 373 -19.93 -5.53 1.20
C ALA A 373 -21.09 -5.32 0.20
N ILE A 374 -21.10 -4.20 -0.50
CA ILE A 374 -22.02 -3.99 -1.62
C ILE A 374 -21.64 -4.95 -2.75
N ASP A 375 -22.59 -5.79 -3.17
CA ASP A 375 -22.43 -6.68 -4.29
C ASP A 375 -22.55 -5.93 -5.61
N VAL A 376 -21.55 -6.07 -6.49
CA VAL A 376 -21.48 -5.36 -7.76
C VAL A 376 -21.10 -6.32 -8.90
N ASP A 377 -21.56 -5.99 -10.11
CA ASP A 377 -21.13 -6.67 -11.33
C ASP A 377 -19.70 -6.28 -11.75
N ASP A 378 -19.25 -6.85 -12.87
CA ASP A 378 -17.92 -6.59 -13.45
C ASP A 378 -17.68 -5.10 -13.79
N PHE A 379 -18.72 -4.30 -13.95
CA PHE A 379 -18.66 -2.88 -14.28
C PHE A 379 -18.86 -1.97 -13.07
N SER A 380 -18.93 -2.55 -11.86
CA SER A 380 -19.18 -1.85 -10.58
C SER A 380 -20.62 -1.37 -10.38
N ARG A 381 -21.61 -1.94 -11.10
CA ARG A 381 -23.04 -1.66 -10.93
C ARG A 381 -23.60 -2.54 -9.82
N THR A 382 -24.44 -1.97 -8.96
CA THR A 382 -25.18 -2.72 -7.93
C THR A 382 -26.44 -3.40 -8.52
N SER A 383 -27.22 -4.06 -7.68
CA SER A 383 -28.54 -4.59 -8.06
C SER A 383 -29.57 -3.51 -8.42
N VAL A 384 -29.32 -2.24 -8.07
CA VAL A 384 -30.14 -1.08 -8.43
C VAL A 384 -29.50 -0.36 -9.62
N PRO A 385 -30.12 -0.28 -10.79
CA PRO A 385 -29.48 0.13 -12.05
C PRO A 385 -28.81 1.51 -12.04
N SER A 386 -29.32 2.46 -11.25
CA SER A 386 -28.79 3.83 -11.10
C SER A 386 -27.72 3.95 -10.01
N VAL A 387 -27.49 2.89 -9.21
CA VAL A 387 -26.59 2.91 -8.06
C VAL A 387 -25.35 2.06 -8.35
N TRP A 388 -24.19 2.66 -8.13
CA TRP A 388 -22.88 2.12 -8.39
C TRP A 388 -22.04 2.10 -7.12
N ALA A 389 -21.04 1.22 -7.01
CA ALA A 389 -20.13 1.21 -5.87
C ALA A 389 -18.71 0.84 -6.28
N ILE A 390 -17.71 1.54 -5.73
CA ILE A 390 -16.27 1.31 -5.97
C ILE A 390 -15.44 1.41 -4.69
N GLY A 391 -14.24 0.86 -4.76
CA GLY A 391 -13.28 0.85 -3.65
C GLY A 391 -13.66 -0.12 -2.55
N ASP A 392 -13.14 0.12 -1.34
CA ASP A 392 -13.21 -0.82 -0.21
C ASP A 392 -14.63 -1.21 0.22
N VAL A 393 -15.65 -0.40 -0.11
CA VAL A 393 -17.05 -0.71 0.18
C VAL A 393 -17.55 -1.95 -0.57
N THR A 394 -16.87 -2.34 -1.67
CA THR A 394 -17.15 -3.55 -2.46
C THR A 394 -16.35 -4.78 -2.01
N ASP A 395 -15.35 -4.60 -1.14
CA ASP A 395 -14.47 -5.67 -0.60
C ASP A 395 -13.80 -6.56 -1.67
N ARG A 396 -13.52 -5.98 -2.87
CA ARG A 396 -12.80 -6.68 -3.95
C ARG A 396 -11.30 -6.67 -3.70
N MET A 397 -10.69 -5.48 -3.68
CA MET A 397 -9.27 -5.27 -3.39
C MET A 397 -9.08 -3.90 -2.73
N ALA A 398 -8.80 -3.90 -1.43
CA ALA A 398 -8.73 -2.69 -0.61
C ALA A 398 -7.38 -1.97 -0.77
N LEU A 399 -7.16 -1.34 -1.94
CA LEU A 399 -5.98 -0.55 -2.29
C LEU A 399 -6.38 0.76 -2.95
N THR A 400 -5.73 1.86 -2.55
CA THR A 400 -5.98 3.19 -3.14
C THR A 400 -5.82 3.19 -4.67
N PRO A 401 -4.74 2.64 -5.30
CA PRO A 401 -4.62 2.60 -6.75
C PRO A 401 -5.74 1.82 -7.44
N VAL A 402 -6.27 0.79 -6.79
CA VAL A 402 -7.40 0.01 -7.31
C VAL A 402 -8.67 0.86 -7.31
N ALA A 403 -8.98 1.56 -6.22
CA ALA A 403 -10.13 2.47 -6.18
C ALA A 403 -10.03 3.59 -7.23
N LEU A 404 -8.81 4.08 -7.53
CA LEU A 404 -8.58 5.05 -8.60
C LEU A 404 -8.83 4.45 -10.00
N MET A 405 -8.37 3.22 -10.23
CA MET A 405 -8.58 2.48 -11.48
C MET A 405 -10.06 2.16 -11.68
N GLU A 406 -10.76 1.68 -10.64
CA GLU A 406 -12.20 1.45 -10.67
C GLU A 406 -12.98 2.72 -10.99
N ALA A 407 -12.60 3.87 -10.42
CA ALA A 407 -13.19 5.17 -10.72
C ALA A 407 -13.02 5.56 -12.20
N MET A 408 -11.84 5.31 -12.78
CA MET A 408 -11.58 5.56 -14.19
C MET A 408 -12.41 4.66 -15.11
N ALA A 409 -12.52 3.37 -14.77
CA ALA A 409 -13.34 2.42 -15.51
C ALA A 409 -14.83 2.79 -15.44
N LEU A 410 -15.32 3.14 -14.23
CA LEU A 410 -16.70 3.57 -14.01
C LEU A 410 -17.05 4.83 -14.82
N THR A 411 -16.20 5.86 -14.80
CA THR A 411 -16.48 7.10 -15.54
C THR A 411 -16.51 6.89 -17.06
N ARG A 412 -15.67 5.98 -17.58
CA ARG A 412 -15.75 5.55 -18.99
C ARG A 412 -17.05 4.82 -19.28
N THR A 413 -17.49 3.94 -18.36
CA THR A 413 -18.75 3.20 -18.49
C THR A 413 -19.96 4.12 -18.48
N LEU A 414 -19.96 5.17 -17.65
CA LEU A 414 -21.11 6.08 -17.50
C LEU A 414 -21.17 7.16 -18.59
N PHE A 415 -20.04 7.68 -19.01
CA PHE A 415 -19.93 8.89 -19.82
C PHE A 415 -19.09 8.72 -21.09
N GLY A 416 -18.40 7.60 -21.25
CA GLY A 416 -17.61 7.29 -22.43
C GLY A 416 -18.41 6.54 -23.48
N GLU A 417 -17.73 6.16 -24.57
CA GLU A 417 -18.34 5.47 -25.70
C GLU A 417 -18.58 3.97 -25.43
N GLU A 418 -17.74 3.35 -24.59
CA GLU A 418 -17.79 1.90 -24.32
C GLU A 418 -17.69 1.58 -22.84
N PRO A 419 -18.51 0.63 -22.34
CA PRO A 419 -18.36 0.11 -20.98
C PRO A 419 -16.97 -0.48 -20.75
N THR A 420 -16.33 -0.12 -19.64
CA THR A 420 -14.97 -0.54 -19.31
C THR A 420 -14.96 -1.33 -18.00
N LYS A 421 -14.45 -2.56 -18.03
CA LYS A 421 -14.20 -3.34 -16.82
C LYS A 421 -12.91 -2.90 -16.14
N PRO A 422 -12.91 -2.73 -14.79
CA PRO A 422 -11.68 -2.57 -14.04
C PRO A 422 -10.83 -3.84 -14.10
N ASP A 423 -9.52 -3.68 -14.29
CA ASP A 423 -8.57 -4.79 -14.39
C ASP A 423 -7.83 -5.00 -13.05
N HIS A 424 -8.20 -6.04 -12.34
CA HIS A 424 -7.64 -6.43 -11.04
C HIS A 424 -6.49 -7.45 -11.13
N ALA A 425 -6.02 -7.80 -12.34
CA ALA A 425 -4.95 -8.77 -12.50
C ALA A 425 -3.56 -8.14 -12.27
N ASN A 426 -2.67 -8.89 -11.61
CA ASN A 426 -1.26 -8.52 -11.40
C ASN A 426 -1.09 -7.12 -10.80
N VAL A 427 -1.86 -6.81 -9.74
CA VAL A 427 -1.76 -5.53 -9.04
C VAL A 427 -0.52 -5.55 -8.12
N PRO A 428 0.49 -4.68 -8.35
CA PRO A 428 1.62 -4.59 -7.44
C PRO A 428 1.16 -4.10 -6.08
N THR A 429 1.68 -4.75 -5.03
CA THR A 429 1.31 -4.45 -3.65
C THR A 429 2.55 -4.31 -2.79
N ALA A 430 2.54 -3.36 -1.85
CA ALA A 430 3.59 -3.22 -0.86
C ALA A 430 3.03 -3.20 0.56
N VAL A 431 3.80 -3.78 1.49
CA VAL A 431 3.63 -3.65 2.93
C VAL A 431 4.82 -2.86 3.45
N PHE A 432 4.55 -1.72 4.07
CA PHE A 432 5.60 -0.83 4.59
C PHE A 432 5.98 -1.19 6.04
N SER A 433 6.19 -2.49 6.27
CA SER A 433 6.78 -3.02 7.50
C SER A 433 8.31 -2.80 7.52
N HIS A 434 8.97 -3.18 8.61
CA HIS A 434 10.42 -3.21 8.72
C HIS A 434 10.91 -4.66 8.88
N PRO A 435 11.50 -5.26 7.81
CA PRO A 435 11.72 -4.74 6.46
C PRO A 435 10.43 -4.62 5.62
N GLN A 436 10.49 -3.79 4.56
CA GLN A 436 9.40 -3.63 3.61
C GLN A 436 9.19 -4.90 2.78
N ILE A 437 7.95 -5.11 2.31
CA ILE A 437 7.60 -6.22 1.41
C ILE A 437 6.99 -5.64 0.14
N GLY A 438 7.44 -6.14 -1.01
CA GLY A 438 6.83 -5.86 -2.30
C GLY A 438 6.44 -7.16 -2.99
N THR A 439 5.27 -7.20 -3.64
CA THR A 439 4.76 -8.37 -4.33
C THR A 439 3.93 -8.01 -5.55
N VAL A 440 4.02 -8.83 -6.59
CA VAL A 440 3.12 -8.78 -7.75
C VAL A 440 2.93 -10.19 -8.30
N GLY A 441 1.71 -10.48 -8.77
CA GLY A 441 1.33 -11.79 -9.30
C GLY A 441 0.95 -12.78 -8.21
N MET A 442 1.22 -14.06 -8.43
CA MET A 442 0.76 -15.19 -7.65
C MET A 442 1.76 -15.63 -6.61
N SER A 443 1.28 -16.17 -5.48
CA SER A 443 2.09 -16.99 -4.57
C SER A 443 2.46 -18.32 -5.24
N GLU A 444 3.40 -19.05 -4.64
CA GLU A 444 3.83 -20.36 -5.14
C GLU A 444 2.66 -21.35 -5.20
N GLU A 445 1.83 -21.38 -4.16
CA GLU A 445 0.68 -22.26 -4.07
C GLU A 445 -0.36 -21.93 -5.17
N GLN A 446 -0.64 -20.64 -5.37
CA GLN A 446 -1.57 -20.18 -6.39
C GLN A 446 -1.04 -20.48 -7.81
N ALA A 447 0.25 -20.30 -8.03
CA ALA A 447 0.87 -20.56 -9.32
C ALA A 447 0.91 -22.07 -9.63
N LEU A 448 1.20 -22.91 -8.63
CA LEU A 448 1.18 -24.37 -8.80
C LEU A 448 -0.24 -24.88 -9.08
N GLU A 449 -1.25 -24.32 -8.42
CA GLU A 449 -2.66 -24.66 -8.69
C GLU A 449 -3.08 -24.26 -10.11
N ALA A 450 -2.69 -23.04 -10.55
CA ALA A 450 -3.11 -22.47 -11.83
C ALA A 450 -2.38 -23.09 -13.04
N TYR A 451 -1.08 -23.35 -12.92
CA TYR A 451 -0.22 -23.75 -14.04
C TYR A 451 0.23 -25.22 -13.96
N GLY A 452 0.16 -25.86 -12.81
CA GLY A 452 0.58 -27.25 -12.63
C GLY A 452 2.09 -27.46 -12.56
N ASN A 453 2.87 -26.79 -13.42
CA ASN A 453 4.32 -26.88 -13.48
C ASN A 453 4.93 -25.49 -13.30
N ILE A 454 5.75 -25.32 -12.26
CA ILE A 454 6.42 -24.05 -11.97
C ILE A 454 7.88 -24.25 -11.60
N ASP A 455 8.69 -23.28 -11.94
CA ASP A 455 10.09 -23.16 -11.53
C ASP A 455 10.22 -21.96 -10.58
N VAL A 456 10.79 -22.20 -9.40
CA VAL A 456 10.93 -21.21 -8.34
C VAL A 456 12.38 -20.82 -8.18
N TYR A 457 12.65 -19.53 -8.18
CA TYR A 457 13.97 -18.93 -8.01
C TYR A 457 13.98 -18.11 -6.74
N THR A 458 14.92 -18.31 -5.86
CA THR A 458 15.07 -17.56 -4.61
C THR A 458 16.49 -17.11 -4.40
N SER A 459 16.65 -15.92 -3.81
CA SER A 459 17.92 -15.42 -3.31
C SER A 459 17.73 -14.78 -1.95
N SER A 460 18.64 -15.05 -1.01
CA SER A 460 18.67 -14.40 0.30
C SER A 460 20.08 -13.97 0.62
N PHE A 461 20.25 -12.70 0.97
CA PHE A 461 21.54 -12.09 1.23
C PHE A 461 21.44 -10.96 2.25
N ARG A 462 22.60 -10.58 2.81
CA ARG A 462 22.72 -9.37 3.61
C ARG A 462 22.92 -8.18 2.66
N PRO A 463 22.07 -7.13 2.71
CA PRO A 463 22.28 -5.91 1.94
C PRO A 463 23.67 -5.32 2.20
N MET A 464 24.29 -4.73 1.19
CA MET A 464 25.64 -4.17 1.30
C MET A 464 25.73 -3.13 2.44
N ARG A 465 24.71 -2.31 2.62
CA ARG A 465 24.60 -1.34 3.71
C ARG A 465 24.77 -2.01 5.09
N ASN A 466 24.19 -3.20 5.27
CA ASN A 466 24.18 -3.92 6.54
C ASN A 466 25.52 -4.61 6.85
N THR A 467 26.44 -4.75 5.88
CA THR A 467 27.73 -5.44 6.08
C THR A 467 28.68 -4.66 6.98
N ILE A 468 28.61 -3.32 6.93
CA ILE A 468 29.48 -2.41 7.70
C ILE A 468 28.76 -1.91 8.94
N SER A 469 27.46 -1.62 8.84
CA SER A 469 26.68 -1.12 9.98
C SER A 469 26.51 -2.13 11.13
N GLY A 470 26.70 -3.41 10.83
CA GLY A 470 26.46 -4.48 11.79
C GLY A 470 24.97 -4.87 11.89
N ASN A 471 24.09 -4.25 11.12
CA ASN A 471 22.68 -4.58 11.04
C ASN A 471 22.50 -6.05 10.59
N PRO A 472 21.78 -6.90 11.36
CA PRO A 472 21.61 -8.31 11.04
C PRO A 472 20.60 -8.56 9.91
N GLY A 473 19.81 -7.57 9.55
CA GLY A 473 18.72 -7.65 8.58
C GLY A 473 19.16 -8.21 7.23
N LYS A 474 18.31 -9.06 6.64
CA LYS A 474 18.53 -9.70 5.34
C LYS A 474 17.49 -9.28 4.33
N THR A 475 17.80 -9.46 3.05
CA THR A 475 16.86 -9.36 1.93
C THR A 475 16.53 -10.75 1.42
N PHE A 476 15.28 -10.96 1.03
CA PHE A 476 14.79 -12.14 0.34
C PHE A 476 14.10 -11.75 -0.95
N MET A 477 14.40 -12.46 -2.04
CA MET A 477 13.83 -12.23 -3.36
C MET A 477 13.39 -13.55 -3.98
N LYS A 478 12.24 -13.54 -4.64
CA LYS A 478 11.61 -14.74 -5.21
C LYS A 478 10.96 -14.42 -6.55
N LEU A 479 11.23 -15.28 -7.54
CA LEU A 479 10.50 -15.34 -8.81
C LEU A 479 9.81 -16.70 -8.92
N ILE A 480 8.60 -16.69 -9.47
CA ILE A 480 7.82 -17.86 -9.79
C ILE A 480 7.52 -17.81 -11.28
N VAL A 481 7.91 -18.87 -11.98
CA VAL A 481 7.84 -18.97 -13.45
C VAL A 481 6.97 -20.15 -13.84
N ALA A 482 6.00 -19.94 -14.72
CA ALA A 482 5.23 -21.02 -15.32
C ALA A 482 6.15 -21.77 -16.30
N SER A 483 6.51 -23.04 -16.00
CA SER A 483 7.55 -23.78 -16.72
C SER A 483 7.29 -23.93 -18.22
N ASP A 484 6.04 -24.14 -18.61
CA ASP A 484 5.66 -24.41 -20.00
C ASP A 484 5.76 -23.15 -20.90
N SER A 485 5.55 -21.96 -20.33
CA SER A 485 5.51 -20.70 -21.07
C SER A 485 6.70 -19.78 -20.81
N ASP A 486 7.55 -20.12 -19.83
CA ASP A 486 8.65 -19.28 -19.34
C ASP A 486 8.20 -17.92 -18.77
N VAL A 487 6.87 -17.70 -18.60
CA VAL A 487 6.32 -16.44 -18.09
C VAL A 487 6.50 -16.33 -16.58
N VAL A 488 6.95 -15.16 -16.11
CA VAL A 488 7.04 -14.82 -14.68
C VAL A 488 5.63 -14.51 -14.18
N VAL A 489 5.09 -15.37 -13.33
CA VAL A 489 3.73 -15.29 -12.81
C VAL A 489 3.67 -14.78 -11.36
N GLY A 490 4.80 -14.75 -10.68
CA GLY A 490 4.95 -14.18 -9.34
C GLY A 490 6.32 -13.57 -9.13
N CYS A 491 6.36 -12.41 -8.46
CA CYS A 491 7.58 -11.71 -8.09
C CYS A 491 7.43 -11.10 -6.70
N HIS A 492 8.33 -11.44 -5.79
CA HIS A 492 8.25 -11.05 -4.37
C HIS A 492 9.61 -10.60 -3.86
N MET A 493 9.60 -9.62 -2.96
CA MET A 493 10.80 -9.14 -2.28
C MET A 493 10.48 -8.73 -0.86
N VAL A 494 11.35 -9.12 0.09
CA VAL A 494 11.37 -8.61 1.47
C VAL A 494 12.73 -7.94 1.67
N GLY A 495 12.75 -6.66 1.98
CA GLY A 495 13.99 -5.91 2.17
C GLY A 495 13.84 -4.42 1.89
N PRO A 496 14.91 -3.65 2.05
CA PRO A 496 14.93 -2.24 1.71
C PRO A 496 14.50 -1.98 0.25
N ASP A 497 13.78 -0.89 0.02
CA ASP A 497 13.35 -0.41 -1.31
C ASP A 497 12.43 -1.37 -2.08
N SER A 498 11.93 -2.45 -1.44
CA SER A 498 11.12 -3.47 -2.13
C SER A 498 9.87 -2.88 -2.77
N ALA A 499 9.25 -1.85 -2.18
CA ALA A 499 8.09 -1.18 -2.75
C ALA A 499 8.42 -0.46 -4.06
N GLU A 500 9.55 0.26 -4.11
CA GLU A 500 10.00 1.01 -5.28
C GLU A 500 10.44 0.06 -6.42
N ILE A 501 11.18 -1.00 -6.07
CA ILE A 501 11.62 -2.03 -7.02
C ILE A 501 10.41 -2.76 -7.59
N MET A 502 9.47 -3.16 -6.74
CA MET A 502 8.29 -3.90 -7.16
C MET A 502 7.35 -3.10 -8.05
N GLN A 503 7.32 -1.76 -7.94
CA GLN A 503 6.58 -0.91 -8.87
C GLN A 503 7.09 -1.09 -10.31
N GLY A 504 8.41 -1.16 -10.51
CA GLY A 504 9.02 -1.43 -11.82
C GLY A 504 8.77 -2.86 -12.30
N MET A 505 8.97 -3.85 -11.43
CA MET A 505 8.69 -5.27 -11.73
C MET A 505 7.20 -5.52 -12.03
N GLY A 506 6.31 -4.77 -11.39
CA GLY A 506 4.87 -4.83 -11.65
C GLY A 506 4.51 -4.53 -13.10
N VAL A 507 5.19 -3.58 -13.74
CA VAL A 507 5.02 -3.30 -15.19
C VAL A 507 5.46 -4.50 -16.02
N ALA A 508 6.64 -5.07 -15.73
CA ALA A 508 7.16 -6.21 -16.47
C ALA A 508 6.25 -7.44 -16.34
N VAL A 509 5.82 -7.79 -15.12
CA VAL A 509 4.90 -8.92 -14.86
C VAL A 509 3.54 -8.69 -15.53
N LYS A 510 3.00 -7.46 -15.47
CA LYS A 510 1.74 -7.11 -16.14
C LYS A 510 1.82 -7.30 -17.68
N MET A 511 2.99 -7.09 -18.27
CA MET A 511 3.26 -7.31 -19.68
C MET A 511 3.59 -8.76 -20.04
N GLY A 512 3.63 -9.67 -19.06
CA GLY A 512 3.93 -11.09 -19.29
C GLY A 512 5.42 -11.35 -19.58
N VAL A 513 6.33 -10.69 -18.85
CA VAL A 513 7.77 -10.88 -19.01
C VAL A 513 8.16 -12.35 -18.80
N THR A 514 9.04 -12.87 -19.67
CA THR A 514 9.58 -14.22 -19.53
C THR A 514 10.88 -14.23 -18.71
N LYS A 515 11.19 -15.38 -18.11
CA LYS A 515 12.43 -15.57 -17.36
C LYS A 515 13.66 -15.34 -18.26
N ARG A 516 13.61 -15.81 -19.50
CA ARG A 516 14.65 -15.58 -20.51
C ARG A 516 14.88 -14.10 -20.79
N GLN A 517 13.80 -13.29 -20.84
CA GLN A 517 13.91 -11.84 -21.01
C GLN A 517 14.58 -11.19 -19.79
N LEU A 518 14.22 -11.59 -18.57
CA LEU A 518 14.93 -11.13 -17.36
C LEU A 518 16.41 -11.52 -17.42
N ASP A 519 16.74 -12.77 -17.78
CA ASP A 519 18.10 -13.27 -17.87
C ASP A 519 18.95 -12.57 -18.93
N SER A 520 18.35 -12.06 -19.97
CA SER A 520 19.01 -11.28 -21.02
C SER A 520 19.18 -9.80 -20.69
N THR A 521 18.51 -9.33 -19.63
CA THR A 521 18.59 -7.94 -19.19
C THR A 521 19.87 -7.71 -18.39
N ILE A 522 20.57 -6.61 -18.68
CA ILE A 522 21.77 -6.22 -17.93
C ILE A 522 21.36 -5.63 -16.58
N GLY A 523 21.88 -6.19 -15.49
CA GLY A 523 21.65 -5.69 -14.14
C GLY A 523 22.40 -4.38 -13.87
N ILE A 524 21.84 -3.56 -12.98
CA ILE A 524 22.53 -2.38 -12.46
C ILE A 524 23.40 -2.81 -11.28
N HIS A 525 24.74 -2.75 -11.43
CA HIS A 525 25.66 -3.14 -10.37
C HIS A 525 26.30 -1.90 -9.69
N PRO A 526 26.38 -1.89 -8.34
CA PRO A 526 25.78 -2.83 -7.39
C PRO A 526 24.39 -2.38 -6.94
N SER A 527 23.41 -3.25 -7.07
CA SER A 527 22.05 -3.02 -6.55
C SER A 527 21.41 -4.33 -6.08
N ALA A 528 20.43 -4.26 -5.16
CA ALA A 528 19.68 -5.45 -4.78
C ALA A 528 18.78 -5.94 -5.95
N ALA A 529 18.26 -5.03 -6.75
CA ALA A 529 17.36 -5.35 -7.85
C ALA A 529 17.97 -6.22 -8.96
N GLU A 530 19.34 -6.19 -9.11
CA GLU A 530 20.01 -7.03 -10.11
C GLU A 530 19.82 -8.54 -9.85
N GLU A 531 19.50 -8.95 -8.63
CA GLU A 531 19.22 -10.36 -8.33
C GLU A 531 18.05 -10.91 -9.17
N PHE A 532 17.05 -10.09 -9.51
CA PHE A 532 15.96 -10.53 -10.36
C PHE A 532 16.38 -10.92 -11.79
N VAL A 533 17.53 -10.43 -12.26
CA VAL A 533 18.08 -10.73 -13.58
C VAL A 533 19.33 -11.61 -13.50
N THR A 534 19.79 -11.99 -12.29
CA THR A 534 20.98 -12.82 -12.08
C THR A 534 20.68 -14.20 -11.50
N MET A 535 19.48 -14.47 -10.99
CA MET A 535 19.04 -15.79 -10.55
C MET A 535 18.89 -16.74 -11.76
N ARG A 536 19.95 -17.46 -12.16
CA ARG A 536 19.98 -18.28 -13.40
C ARG A 536 19.42 -19.69 -13.24
N SER A 537 19.54 -20.28 -12.06
CA SER A 537 19.10 -21.64 -11.79
C SER A 537 17.92 -21.65 -10.84
N PRO A 538 16.88 -22.44 -11.12
CA PRO A 538 15.76 -22.58 -10.18
C PRO A 538 16.27 -23.20 -8.86
N THR A 539 15.78 -22.68 -7.76
CA THR A 539 16.00 -23.25 -6.41
C THR A 539 15.27 -24.56 -6.26
N ARG A 540 14.08 -24.64 -6.87
CA ARG A 540 13.25 -25.85 -6.95
C ARG A 540 12.36 -25.81 -8.18
N GLN A 541 11.93 -26.99 -8.58
CA GLN A 541 10.97 -27.21 -9.67
C GLN A 541 9.81 -28.02 -9.09
N LEU A 542 8.60 -27.51 -9.20
CA LEU A 542 7.40 -28.16 -8.70
C LEU A 542 6.54 -28.65 -9.88
N ARG A 543 6.11 -29.92 -9.77
CA ARG A 543 5.29 -30.60 -10.78
C ARG A 543 4.06 -31.17 -10.11
N LYS A 544 2.87 -30.89 -10.66
CA LYS A 544 1.59 -31.26 -10.03
C LYS A 544 1.43 -32.76 -9.83
N GLU A 545 2.02 -33.59 -10.68
CA GLU A 545 1.96 -35.05 -10.54
C GLU A 545 2.79 -35.55 -9.36
N GLU A 546 3.94 -34.93 -9.07
CA GLU A 546 4.81 -35.28 -7.94
C GLU A 546 4.23 -34.84 -6.61
N ALA A 547 3.52 -33.72 -6.57
CA ALA A 547 2.88 -33.21 -5.36
C ALA A 547 1.71 -34.09 -4.87
N LYS A 548 1.07 -34.86 -5.76
CA LYS A 548 0.01 -35.82 -5.40
C LYS A 548 0.54 -37.12 -4.77
N VAL A 549 1.82 -37.43 -4.96
CA VAL A 549 2.48 -38.64 -4.43
C VAL A 549 3.07 -38.36 -3.03
N ALA A 550 3.34 -37.09 -2.69
CA ALA A 550 3.95 -36.67 -1.42
C ALA A 550 2.92 -36.27 -0.34
N ALA A 551 1.63 -36.12 -0.67
CA ALA A 551 0.51 -35.79 0.23
C ALA A 551 -0.29 -37.04 0.59
#